data_a82de672d90a81c29b4bc528993a090a
#
_entry.id   a82de672d90a81c29b4bc528993a090a
#
_cell.length_a   1.000
_cell.length_b   1.000
_cell.length_c   1.000
_cell.angle_alpha   90.00
_cell.angle_beta   90.00
_cell.angle_gamma   90.00
#
_symmetry.space_group_name_H-M   'P 1'
#
loop_
_entity.id
_entity.type
_entity.pdbx_description
1 polymer ?
#
loop_
_entity_poly.entity_id
_entity_poly.type
_entity_poly.pdbx_seq_one_letter_code
_entity_poly.pdbx_strand_id
1 'polypeptide(L)'
;MEDYVIDAYPAKGGVKVLLNDFRETFIKTTFPVYVITENPEVVLQHPEVKYYEEEKWRTLDGKEVTLYRFEVESLNAYYYMRKRLKVVNEIPTALSQTLYRLGIKPFYPLFSREEKDASYFPKIKIAKVVPISWYGESIDGDSFEVEINGERKRFYDYPEVEADVAECLGKGCEYVKAQVKVKMERKRAPVSIKGLIEWSMISKTPLHEIAYATIGKVLTTNEAWVALKRKVIIPKVVPRVEKLRRLEDIMVADKGGLVLFPQPGCFDDVYQVDFSSMYPSLIVKYNISAETVDACDDIKTELHSICLKEKGIVPEALEWLIKRKSELKSIDEERAEAIKWVLVASFGYLGYRNSRFGKIEAYEMVTYFARKTLRKAMEIADRMGLKVLHGIIDSLVVKGNSVEKFVEEVEKETGLKVDHKKFNWIIFTLTRENTPYPTRYIGNREGEVIAKGLIRENMPNIVKSFLEDSLKVLSSARNCDEVKKSAKEIRELLDYYKRRSLNGEPIDYVVWIKGVPYVRGVKGFYKATLGFRGKDVDYYKRYLERVYEDLMKVIKC
;
A
#
# COMPACT_ATOMS: atom_id res chain seq x y z
N MET A 1 25.89 -1.69 -23.77
CA MET A 1 24.60 -1.38 -23.10
C MET A 1 24.38 -2.49 -22.08
N GLU A 2 24.00 -2.17 -20.87
CA GLU A 2 23.87 -3.16 -19.79
C GLU A 2 22.57 -3.97 -20.00
N ASP A 3 22.61 -5.27 -19.76
CA ASP A 3 21.47 -6.18 -19.95
C ASP A 3 20.65 -6.30 -18.68
N TYR A 4 19.55 -5.52 -18.56
CA TYR A 4 18.64 -5.58 -17.43
C TYR A 4 17.59 -6.68 -17.59
N VAL A 5 17.34 -7.42 -16.52
CA VAL A 5 16.29 -8.45 -16.48
C VAL A 5 14.92 -7.78 -16.36
N ILE A 6 14.11 -7.81 -17.41
CA ILE A 6 12.77 -7.23 -17.41
C ILE A 6 11.74 -8.20 -16.84
N ASP A 7 11.81 -9.46 -17.27
CA ASP A 7 10.93 -10.54 -16.78
C ASP A 7 11.56 -11.90 -17.03
N ALA A 8 10.96 -12.96 -16.49
CA ALA A 8 11.42 -14.31 -16.72
C ALA A 8 10.25 -15.30 -16.69
N TYR A 9 10.31 -16.32 -17.51
CA TYR A 9 9.27 -17.35 -17.63
C TYR A 9 9.87 -18.75 -17.54
N PRO A 10 9.15 -19.70 -16.92
CA PRO A 10 9.59 -21.08 -16.91
C PRO A 10 9.44 -21.70 -18.30
N ALA A 11 10.39 -22.57 -18.65
CA ALA A 11 10.33 -23.41 -19.83
C ALA A 11 10.81 -24.81 -19.47
N LYS A 12 10.55 -25.79 -20.34
CA LYS A 12 11.08 -27.14 -20.11
C LYS A 12 12.60 -27.12 -20.16
N GLY A 13 13.24 -27.60 -19.11
CA GLY A 13 14.69 -27.67 -18.97
C GLY A 13 15.36 -26.34 -18.59
N GLY A 14 14.60 -25.27 -18.28
CA GLY A 14 15.20 -24.02 -17.86
C GLY A 14 14.26 -22.84 -17.77
N VAL A 15 14.84 -21.66 -17.83
CA VAL A 15 14.11 -20.38 -17.76
C VAL A 15 14.44 -19.52 -18.97
N LYS A 16 13.43 -18.88 -19.53
CA LYS A 16 13.55 -17.85 -20.54
C LYS A 16 13.58 -16.49 -19.83
N VAL A 17 14.64 -15.74 -20.00
CA VAL A 17 14.83 -14.42 -19.39
C VAL A 17 14.67 -13.36 -20.47
N LEU A 18 13.77 -12.41 -20.24
CA LEU A 18 13.54 -11.25 -21.09
C LEU A 18 14.43 -10.11 -20.62
N LEU A 19 15.18 -9.52 -21.54
CA LEU A 19 16.10 -8.43 -21.29
C LEU A 19 15.55 -7.14 -21.93
N ASN A 20 16.04 -5.98 -21.52
CA ASN A 20 15.71 -4.71 -22.16
C ASN A 20 15.98 -4.75 -23.68
N ASP A 21 15.35 -3.82 -24.41
CA ASP A 21 15.46 -3.72 -25.87
C ASP A 21 15.01 -5.01 -26.61
N PHE A 22 14.02 -5.73 -26.07
CA PHE A 22 13.41 -6.93 -26.65
C PHE A 22 14.38 -8.09 -26.89
N ARG A 23 15.48 -8.14 -26.15
CA ARG A 23 16.38 -9.28 -26.17
C ARG A 23 15.92 -10.36 -25.20
N GLU A 24 16.32 -11.56 -25.47
CA GLU A 24 16.01 -12.72 -24.60
C GLU A 24 17.15 -13.71 -24.56
N THR A 25 17.23 -14.46 -23.48
CA THR A 25 18.17 -15.56 -23.33
C THR A 25 17.52 -16.75 -22.63
N PHE A 26 18.00 -17.95 -22.93
CA PHE A 26 17.57 -19.17 -22.26
C PHE A 26 18.68 -19.70 -21.36
N ILE A 27 18.34 -20.03 -20.12
CA ILE A 27 19.29 -20.57 -19.14
C ILE A 27 18.81 -21.93 -18.70
N LYS A 28 19.63 -22.93 -18.96
CA LYS A 28 19.34 -24.32 -18.57
C LYS A 28 19.40 -24.48 -17.07
N THR A 29 18.34 -25.02 -16.47
CA THR A 29 18.23 -25.26 -15.03
C THR A 29 17.07 -26.20 -14.72
N THR A 30 16.91 -26.54 -13.44
CA THR A 30 15.80 -27.29 -12.87
C THR A 30 15.03 -26.45 -11.85
N PHE A 31 13.88 -26.93 -11.41
CA PHE A 31 13.03 -26.24 -10.44
C PHE A 31 12.94 -27.05 -9.14
N PRO A 32 13.05 -26.42 -7.96
CA PRO A 32 12.97 -27.11 -6.68
C PRO A 32 11.53 -27.45 -6.29
N VAL A 33 11.31 -28.65 -5.79
CA VAL A 33 10.07 -29.09 -5.15
C VAL A 33 10.39 -29.68 -3.80
N TYR A 34 9.91 -29.07 -2.72
CA TYR A 34 10.14 -29.54 -1.35
C TYR A 34 8.99 -30.46 -0.92
N VAL A 35 9.32 -31.70 -0.58
CA VAL A 35 8.32 -32.73 -0.25
C VAL A 35 8.63 -33.36 1.09
N ILE A 36 7.60 -33.52 1.93
CA ILE A 36 7.64 -34.36 3.13
C ILE A 36 7.09 -35.74 2.74
N THR A 37 7.95 -36.72 2.73
CA THR A 37 7.62 -38.10 2.34
C THR A 37 8.50 -39.12 3.07
N GLU A 38 7.99 -40.32 3.26
CA GLU A 38 8.75 -41.47 3.78
C GLU A 38 9.43 -42.27 2.66
N ASN A 39 8.99 -42.09 1.41
CA ASN A 39 9.44 -42.86 0.25
C ASN A 39 9.93 -41.96 -0.90
N PRO A 40 11.09 -41.28 -0.77
CA PRO A 40 11.60 -40.40 -1.82
C PRO A 40 11.92 -41.12 -3.13
N GLU A 41 12.33 -42.38 -3.08
CA GLU A 41 12.65 -43.18 -4.26
C GLU A 41 11.45 -43.37 -5.20
N VAL A 42 10.23 -43.43 -4.67
CA VAL A 42 9.01 -43.54 -5.49
C VAL A 42 8.80 -42.24 -6.29
N VAL A 43 9.09 -41.09 -5.69
CA VAL A 43 8.97 -39.80 -6.37
C VAL A 43 10.03 -39.65 -7.47
N LEU A 44 11.22 -40.18 -7.25
CA LEU A 44 12.32 -40.19 -8.25
C LEU A 44 11.97 -40.98 -9.53
N GLN A 45 11.02 -41.89 -9.49
CA GLN A 45 10.58 -42.63 -10.68
C GLN A 45 9.82 -41.77 -11.71
N HIS A 46 9.38 -40.58 -11.34
CA HIS A 46 8.74 -39.66 -12.29
C HIS A 46 9.75 -39.18 -13.36
N PRO A 47 9.43 -39.25 -14.66
CA PRO A 47 10.40 -39.02 -15.76
C PRO A 47 11.03 -37.63 -15.79
N GLU A 48 10.36 -36.64 -15.24
CA GLU A 48 10.88 -35.25 -15.18
C GLU A 48 11.60 -34.90 -13.86
N VAL A 49 11.70 -35.86 -12.92
CA VAL A 49 12.49 -35.70 -11.69
C VAL A 49 13.92 -36.14 -11.98
N LYS A 50 14.89 -35.25 -11.74
CA LYS A 50 16.31 -35.53 -12.03
C LYS A 50 17.03 -36.16 -10.86
N TYR A 51 16.90 -35.57 -9.69
CA TYR A 51 17.48 -36.05 -8.44
C TYR A 51 16.77 -35.40 -7.25
N TYR A 52 17.12 -35.87 -6.07
CA TYR A 52 16.70 -35.25 -4.82
C TYR A 52 17.86 -35.14 -3.83
N GLU A 53 17.69 -34.24 -2.85
CA GLU A 53 18.56 -34.09 -1.69
C GLU A 53 17.73 -34.15 -0.42
N GLU A 54 18.22 -34.88 0.58
CA GLU A 54 17.64 -34.86 1.93
C GLU A 54 18.10 -33.61 2.67
N GLU A 55 17.15 -32.90 3.28
CA GLU A 55 17.43 -31.69 4.03
C GLU A 55 16.75 -31.70 5.40
N LYS A 56 17.45 -31.15 6.40
CA LYS A 56 16.91 -30.88 7.74
C LYS A 56 16.37 -29.48 7.79
N TRP A 57 15.11 -29.37 8.15
CA TRP A 57 14.38 -28.13 8.31
C TRP A 57 13.68 -28.11 9.67
N ARG A 58 13.13 -26.98 10.05
CA ARG A 58 12.28 -26.86 11.25
C ARG A 58 10.93 -26.24 10.90
N THR A 59 9.91 -26.60 11.61
CA THR A 59 8.61 -25.92 11.55
C THR A 59 8.68 -24.58 12.24
N LEU A 60 7.63 -23.74 12.09
CA LEU A 60 7.56 -22.44 12.71
C LEU A 60 7.59 -22.51 14.26
N ASP A 61 7.07 -23.60 14.84
CA ASP A 61 7.11 -23.90 16.28
C ASP A 61 8.40 -24.60 16.73
N GLY A 62 9.39 -24.72 15.86
CA GLY A 62 10.74 -25.20 16.18
C GLY A 62 10.97 -26.71 16.09
N LYS A 63 9.99 -27.50 15.65
CA LYS A 63 10.17 -28.95 15.47
C LYS A 63 11.04 -29.25 14.27
N GLU A 64 12.04 -30.10 14.46
CA GLU A 64 12.86 -30.60 13.35
C GLU A 64 12.04 -31.51 12.42
N VAL A 65 12.18 -31.32 11.13
CA VAL A 65 11.52 -32.10 10.07
C VAL A 65 12.54 -32.42 8.99
N THR A 66 12.58 -33.69 8.58
CA THR A 66 13.29 -34.11 7.39
C THR A 66 12.38 -33.95 6.18
N LEU A 67 12.88 -33.28 5.15
CA LEU A 67 12.20 -33.18 3.87
C LEU A 67 13.17 -33.41 2.72
N TYR A 68 12.63 -33.62 1.53
CA TYR A 68 13.39 -33.90 0.32
C TYR A 68 13.16 -32.80 -0.69
N ARG A 69 14.24 -32.20 -1.19
CA ARG A 69 14.21 -31.24 -2.29
C ARG A 69 14.44 -31.97 -3.59
N PHE A 70 13.37 -32.14 -4.35
CA PHE A 70 13.44 -32.70 -5.69
C PHE A 70 13.72 -31.62 -6.72
N GLU A 71 14.53 -31.95 -7.72
CA GLU A 71 14.80 -31.08 -8.86
C GLU A 71 14.08 -31.62 -10.10
N VAL A 72 13.16 -30.80 -10.63
CA VAL A 72 12.31 -31.18 -11.77
C VAL A 72 12.60 -30.34 -13.01
N GLU A 73 12.35 -30.91 -14.20
CA GLU A 73 12.63 -30.25 -15.47
C GLU A 73 11.62 -29.15 -15.83
N SER A 74 10.39 -29.25 -15.33
CA SER A 74 9.33 -28.31 -15.69
C SER A 74 8.43 -27.95 -14.52
N LEU A 75 7.75 -26.81 -14.60
CA LEU A 75 6.69 -26.47 -13.66
C LEU A 75 5.44 -27.36 -13.82
N ASN A 76 5.25 -28.02 -14.94
CA ASN A 76 4.18 -29.02 -15.08
C ASN A 76 4.40 -30.19 -14.13
N ALA A 77 5.63 -30.68 -14.02
CA ALA A 77 6.01 -31.70 -13.03
C ALA A 77 5.80 -31.21 -11.61
N TYR A 78 6.18 -29.94 -11.30
CA TYR A 78 5.92 -29.31 -10.01
C TYR A 78 4.43 -29.34 -9.66
N TYR A 79 3.54 -28.90 -10.55
CA TYR A 79 2.09 -28.88 -10.30
C TYR A 79 1.48 -30.28 -10.21
N TYR A 80 2.02 -31.22 -10.95
CA TYR A 80 1.63 -32.63 -10.84
C TYR A 80 1.95 -33.17 -9.44
N MET A 81 3.16 -32.93 -8.94
CA MET A 81 3.59 -33.38 -7.61
C MET A 81 2.80 -32.66 -6.50
N ARG A 82 2.57 -31.37 -6.63
CA ARG A 82 1.79 -30.56 -5.67
C ARG A 82 0.39 -31.13 -5.40
N LYS A 83 -0.25 -31.71 -6.40
CA LYS A 83 -1.59 -32.28 -6.28
C LYS A 83 -1.60 -33.66 -5.57
N ARG A 84 -0.48 -34.35 -5.51
CA ARG A 84 -0.38 -35.75 -5.07
C ARG A 84 0.46 -35.96 -3.82
N LEU A 85 1.36 -35.04 -3.54
CA LEU A 85 2.34 -35.14 -2.47
C LEU A 85 2.18 -34.00 -1.47
N LYS A 86 2.74 -34.17 -0.28
CA LYS A 86 2.81 -33.13 0.72
C LYS A 86 3.96 -32.15 0.36
N VAL A 87 3.70 -31.26 -0.60
CA VAL A 87 4.62 -30.22 -1.02
C VAL A 87 4.55 -29.05 -0.02
N VAL A 88 5.71 -28.51 0.35
CA VAL A 88 5.87 -27.34 1.23
C VAL A 88 6.74 -26.28 0.54
N ASN A 89 6.92 -25.13 1.15
CA ASN A 89 7.72 -24.02 0.62
C ASN A 89 7.30 -23.59 -0.79
N GLU A 90 6.00 -23.45 -0.99
CA GLU A 90 5.42 -23.06 -2.28
C GLU A 90 5.58 -21.56 -2.58
N ILE A 91 5.93 -20.78 -1.57
CA ILE A 91 6.23 -19.35 -1.65
C ILE A 91 7.64 -19.14 -1.06
N PRO A 92 8.50 -18.33 -1.67
CA PRO A 92 8.40 -17.76 -3.04
C PRO A 92 8.16 -18.83 -4.10
N THR A 93 7.61 -18.47 -5.26
CA THR A 93 7.32 -19.44 -6.30
C THR A 93 8.56 -20.25 -6.71
N ALA A 94 8.38 -21.46 -7.23
CA ALA A 94 9.50 -22.28 -7.71
C ALA A 94 10.33 -21.54 -8.77
N LEU A 95 9.70 -20.73 -9.63
CA LEU A 95 10.39 -19.86 -10.58
C LEU A 95 11.26 -18.83 -9.86
N SER A 96 10.73 -18.12 -8.88
CA SER A 96 11.48 -17.12 -8.11
C SER A 96 12.67 -17.71 -7.36
N GLN A 97 12.48 -18.87 -6.74
CA GLN A 97 13.56 -19.60 -6.06
C GLN A 97 14.66 -20.02 -7.04
N THR A 98 14.29 -20.48 -8.23
CA THR A 98 15.23 -20.85 -9.29
C THR A 98 16.03 -19.65 -9.78
N LEU A 99 15.37 -18.53 -10.07
CA LEU A 99 16.04 -17.29 -10.50
C LEU A 99 17.02 -16.79 -9.43
N TYR A 100 16.62 -16.80 -8.17
CA TYR A 100 17.48 -16.40 -7.06
C TYR A 100 18.75 -17.25 -6.97
N ARG A 101 18.59 -18.58 -7.07
CA ARG A 101 19.70 -19.54 -7.09
C ARG A 101 20.67 -19.31 -8.26
N LEU A 102 20.16 -18.90 -9.41
CA LEU A 102 20.96 -18.54 -10.60
C LEU A 102 21.62 -17.16 -10.52
N GLY A 103 21.35 -16.38 -9.46
CA GLY A 103 21.82 -15.00 -9.35
C GLY A 103 21.08 -14.03 -10.28
N ILE A 104 19.87 -14.38 -10.72
CA ILE A 104 19.04 -13.54 -11.58
C ILE A 104 18.04 -12.80 -10.71
N LYS A 105 18.15 -11.47 -10.68
CA LYS A 105 17.28 -10.59 -9.92
C LYS A 105 16.42 -9.76 -10.88
N PRO A 106 15.09 -9.66 -10.68
CA PRO A 106 14.24 -8.79 -11.49
C PRO A 106 14.74 -7.35 -11.49
N PHE A 107 14.84 -6.74 -12.67
CA PHE A 107 15.27 -5.37 -12.89
C PHE A 107 16.72 -5.04 -12.53
N TYR A 108 17.53 -6.04 -12.25
CA TYR A 108 18.98 -5.92 -12.10
C TYR A 108 19.70 -6.32 -13.39
N PRO A 109 20.97 -5.91 -13.55
CA PRO A 109 21.79 -6.45 -14.62
C PRO A 109 21.86 -7.98 -14.53
N LEU A 110 21.85 -8.66 -15.66
CA LEU A 110 21.87 -10.12 -15.73
C LEU A 110 23.13 -10.65 -15.01
N PHE A 111 22.92 -11.61 -14.11
CA PHE A 111 23.97 -12.19 -13.24
C PHE A 111 24.68 -11.21 -12.29
N SER A 112 24.10 -10.06 -12.01
CA SER A 112 24.64 -9.13 -11.01
C SER A 112 24.62 -9.76 -9.61
N ARG A 113 25.80 -9.90 -9.01
CA ARG A 113 25.96 -10.34 -7.61
C ARG A 113 25.98 -9.19 -6.62
N GLU A 114 26.11 -7.96 -7.11
CA GLU A 114 26.15 -6.78 -6.25
C GLU A 114 24.79 -6.51 -5.62
N GLU A 115 24.79 -6.22 -4.32
CA GLU A 115 23.65 -5.59 -3.66
C GLU A 115 23.66 -4.11 -4.03
N LYS A 116 22.54 -3.63 -4.57
CA LYS A 116 22.34 -2.22 -4.88
C LYS A 116 21.58 -1.55 -3.75
N ASP A 117 21.96 -0.33 -3.43
CA ASP A 117 21.23 0.49 -2.46
C ASP A 117 19.88 0.98 -3.00
N ALA A 118 19.12 1.71 -2.19
CA ALA A 118 17.80 2.19 -2.56
C ALA A 118 17.82 3.22 -3.72
N SER A 119 18.95 3.89 -3.97
CA SER A 119 19.08 4.84 -5.08
C SER A 119 19.07 4.16 -6.45
N TYR A 120 19.39 2.87 -6.49
CA TYR A 120 19.40 2.12 -7.74
C TYR A 120 18.00 1.98 -8.34
N PHE A 121 17.89 2.29 -9.62
CA PHE A 121 16.75 1.96 -10.47
C PHE A 121 17.26 1.62 -11.88
N PRO A 122 16.70 0.62 -12.57
CA PRO A 122 17.20 0.20 -13.88
C PRO A 122 16.97 1.30 -14.94
N LYS A 123 17.92 1.41 -15.87
CA LYS A 123 17.79 2.31 -17.03
C LYS A 123 16.97 1.62 -18.11
N ILE A 124 15.66 1.60 -17.96
CA ILE A 124 14.70 0.97 -18.85
C ILE A 124 13.68 2.00 -19.35
N LYS A 125 12.99 1.66 -20.43
CA LYS A 125 11.93 2.48 -21.01
C LYS A 125 10.58 2.05 -20.43
N ILE A 126 9.92 2.95 -19.72
CA ILE A 126 8.60 2.74 -19.11
C ILE A 126 7.59 3.63 -19.83
N ALA A 127 6.47 3.07 -20.29
CA ALA A 127 5.41 3.81 -20.94
C ALA A 127 4.07 3.62 -20.24
N LYS A 128 3.21 4.64 -20.37
CA LYS A 128 1.80 4.58 -20.02
C LYS A 128 0.99 5.06 -21.23
N VAL A 129 -0.02 4.28 -21.64
CA VAL A 129 -0.87 4.61 -22.78
C VAL A 129 -2.34 4.50 -22.40
N VAL A 130 -3.04 5.62 -22.38
CA VAL A 130 -4.43 5.73 -21.92
C VAL A 130 -5.28 6.44 -22.98
N PRO A 131 -6.34 5.79 -23.47
CA PRO A 131 -7.32 6.46 -24.30
C PRO A 131 -8.16 7.45 -23.50
N ILE A 132 -8.46 8.59 -24.09
CA ILE A 132 -9.20 9.69 -23.45
C ILE A 132 -10.47 9.97 -24.23
N SER A 133 -11.58 9.99 -23.56
CA SER A 133 -12.89 10.43 -24.06
C SER A 133 -13.30 11.79 -23.46
N TRP A 134 -14.48 12.28 -23.81
CA TRP A 134 -15.01 13.54 -23.26
C TRP A 134 -15.27 13.49 -21.74
N TYR A 135 -15.43 12.30 -21.17
CA TYR A 135 -15.64 12.10 -19.73
C TYR A 135 -14.37 11.70 -18.96
N GLY A 136 -13.22 11.71 -19.63
CA GLY A 136 -11.91 11.38 -19.04
C GLY A 136 -11.31 10.09 -19.59
N GLU A 137 -10.48 9.42 -18.81
CA GLU A 137 -9.88 8.15 -19.16
C GLU A 137 -10.94 7.08 -19.44
N SER A 138 -10.83 6.41 -20.58
CA SER A 138 -11.78 5.38 -21.01
C SER A 138 -11.10 4.27 -21.82
N ILE A 139 -11.72 3.09 -21.88
CA ILE A 139 -11.17 1.94 -22.61
C ILE A 139 -11.19 2.11 -24.13
N ASP A 140 -12.02 3.00 -24.67
CA ASP A 140 -12.32 3.21 -26.09
C ASP A 140 -12.30 4.69 -26.51
N GLY A 141 -11.54 5.53 -25.81
CA GLY A 141 -11.42 6.97 -26.10
C GLY A 141 -10.88 7.27 -27.51
N ASP A 142 -11.15 8.49 -27.99
CA ASP A 142 -10.83 8.94 -29.36
C ASP A 142 -9.44 9.58 -29.49
N SER A 143 -8.84 9.95 -28.38
CA SER A 143 -7.47 10.46 -28.29
C SER A 143 -6.68 9.67 -27.26
N PHE A 144 -5.35 9.79 -27.28
CA PHE A 144 -4.47 9.03 -26.40
C PHE A 144 -3.56 9.97 -25.62
N GLU A 145 -3.46 9.73 -24.31
CA GLU A 145 -2.38 10.28 -23.49
C GLU A 145 -1.28 9.22 -23.39
N VAL A 146 -0.08 9.60 -23.80
CA VAL A 146 1.12 8.75 -23.74
C VAL A 146 2.12 9.42 -22.83
N GLU A 147 2.59 8.65 -21.84
CA GLU A 147 3.70 9.05 -20.98
C GLU A 147 4.87 8.08 -21.20
N ILE A 148 6.06 8.59 -21.45
CA ILE A 148 7.29 7.80 -21.57
C ILE A 148 8.33 8.39 -20.61
N ASN A 149 8.77 7.59 -19.64
CA ASN A 149 9.73 8.00 -18.60
C ASN A 149 9.41 9.36 -17.94
N GLY A 150 8.12 9.64 -17.72
CA GLY A 150 7.63 10.88 -17.10
C GLY A 150 7.29 12.01 -18.07
N GLU A 151 7.66 11.91 -19.35
CA GLU A 151 7.28 12.87 -20.37
C GLU A 151 5.92 12.54 -20.95
N ARG A 152 4.95 13.47 -20.85
CA ARG A 152 3.56 13.30 -21.31
C ARG A 152 3.33 13.99 -22.64
N LYS A 153 2.61 13.29 -23.53
CA LYS A 153 2.20 13.81 -24.83
C LYS A 153 0.80 13.30 -25.21
N ARG A 154 -0.02 14.17 -25.79
CA ARG A 154 -1.34 13.81 -26.31
C ARG A 154 -1.29 13.56 -27.79
N PHE A 155 -1.93 12.48 -28.24
CA PHE A 155 -2.07 12.08 -29.63
C PHE A 155 -3.55 12.03 -29.98
N TYR A 156 -3.88 12.61 -31.14
CA TYR A 156 -5.24 12.55 -31.73
C TYR A 156 -5.35 11.45 -32.76
N ASP A 157 -4.20 10.94 -33.22
CA ASP A 157 -4.07 9.76 -34.07
C ASP A 157 -3.51 8.60 -33.24
N TYR A 158 -3.43 7.41 -33.83
CA TYR A 158 -2.92 6.22 -33.17
C TYR A 158 -1.43 6.34 -32.85
N PRO A 159 -1.02 6.28 -31.57
CA PRO A 159 0.39 6.35 -31.22
C PRO A 159 1.08 5.00 -31.50
N GLU A 160 2.33 5.05 -31.91
CA GLU A 160 3.23 3.89 -31.91
C GLU A 160 4.20 4.05 -30.75
N VAL A 161 4.05 3.20 -29.74
CA VAL A 161 4.86 3.26 -28.52
C VAL A 161 5.61 1.95 -28.34
N GLU A 162 6.91 2.04 -28.09
CA GLU A 162 7.77 0.91 -27.78
C GLU A 162 8.44 1.14 -26.43
N ALA A 163 8.34 0.15 -25.50
CA ALA A 163 8.87 0.23 -24.16
C ALA A 163 9.29 -1.14 -23.64
N ASP A 164 10.11 -1.19 -22.59
CA ASP A 164 10.42 -2.42 -21.87
C ASP A 164 9.23 -2.87 -21.01
N VAL A 165 8.63 -1.94 -20.29
CA VAL A 165 7.44 -2.15 -19.46
C VAL A 165 6.40 -1.08 -19.81
N ALA A 166 5.15 -1.49 -19.96
CA ALA A 166 4.07 -0.55 -20.23
C ALA A 166 2.85 -0.79 -19.35
N GLU A 167 2.25 0.30 -18.89
CA GLU A 167 0.91 0.35 -18.33
C GLU A 167 -0.05 0.85 -19.42
N CYS A 168 -1.16 0.17 -19.62
CA CYS A 168 -2.09 0.52 -20.69
C CYS A 168 -3.55 0.26 -20.31
N LEU A 169 -4.45 1.05 -20.89
CA LEU A 169 -5.89 0.93 -20.70
C LEU A 169 -6.57 0.56 -22.04
N GLY A 170 -7.39 -0.48 -22.03
CA GLY A 170 -8.25 -0.88 -23.13
C GLY A 170 -7.56 -0.83 -24.50
N LYS A 171 -8.11 -0.06 -25.42
CA LYS A 171 -7.60 0.16 -26.79
C LYS A 171 -6.14 0.69 -26.83
N GLY A 172 -5.72 1.42 -25.78
CA GLY A 172 -4.32 1.88 -25.68
C GLY A 172 -3.30 0.74 -25.62
N CYS A 173 -3.71 -0.46 -25.17
CA CYS A 173 -2.82 -1.63 -25.15
C CYS A 173 -2.49 -2.20 -26.53
N GLU A 174 -3.24 -1.85 -27.57
CA GLU A 174 -3.00 -2.26 -28.95
C GLU A 174 -1.85 -1.46 -29.58
N TYR A 175 -1.66 -0.21 -29.14
CA TYR A 175 -0.68 0.75 -29.69
C TYR A 175 0.63 0.81 -28.93
N VAL A 176 0.83 -0.07 -27.96
CA VAL A 176 2.10 -0.20 -27.26
C VAL A 176 2.69 -1.59 -27.46
N LYS A 177 3.96 -1.63 -27.86
CA LYS A 177 4.77 -2.85 -27.89
C LYS A 177 5.67 -2.83 -26.65
N ALA A 178 5.52 -3.81 -25.76
CA ALA A 178 6.33 -3.91 -24.55
C ALA A 178 6.60 -5.36 -24.18
N GLN A 179 7.72 -5.60 -23.49
CA GLN A 179 8.07 -6.92 -22.93
C GLN A 179 7.03 -7.36 -21.90
N VAL A 180 6.60 -6.43 -21.03
CA VAL A 180 5.52 -6.64 -20.08
C VAL A 180 4.49 -5.54 -20.22
N LYS A 181 3.23 -5.93 -20.44
CA LYS A 181 2.08 -5.01 -20.46
C LYS A 181 1.23 -5.21 -19.23
N VAL A 182 1.06 -4.15 -18.45
CA VAL A 182 0.18 -4.12 -17.27
C VAL A 182 -1.13 -3.44 -17.64
N LYS A 183 -2.22 -4.20 -17.66
CA LYS A 183 -3.56 -3.70 -18.04
C LYS A 183 -4.24 -3.02 -16.87
N MET A 184 -4.61 -1.75 -17.02
CA MET A 184 -5.22 -0.94 -15.97
C MET A 184 -6.65 -1.37 -15.62
N GLU A 185 -7.40 -1.93 -16.56
CA GLU A 185 -8.76 -2.43 -16.34
C GLU A 185 -8.82 -3.70 -15.45
N ARG A 186 -7.70 -4.39 -15.28
CA ARG A 186 -7.64 -5.54 -14.38
C ARG A 186 -7.48 -5.10 -12.94
N LYS A 187 -8.24 -5.74 -12.05
CA LYS A 187 -8.14 -5.46 -10.61
C LYS A 187 -6.71 -5.69 -10.11
N ARG A 188 -6.14 -4.65 -9.52
CA ARG A 188 -4.81 -4.68 -8.91
C ARG A 188 -4.71 -3.72 -7.73
N ALA A 189 -3.62 -3.79 -6.99
CA ALA A 189 -3.33 -2.82 -5.93
C ALA A 189 -3.12 -1.39 -6.50
N PRO A 190 -3.42 -0.34 -5.74
CA PRO A 190 -3.29 1.06 -6.15
C PRO A 190 -1.83 1.53 -6.09
N VAL A 191 -0.98 0.90 -6.87
CA VAL A 191 0.47 1.14 -6.93
C VAL A 191 0.83 1.52 -8.35
N SER A 192 1.68 2.53 -8.53
CA SER A 192 2.18 2.93 -9.84
C SER A 192 3.01 1.84 -10.51
N ILE A 193 3.28 1.97 -11.80
CA ILE A 193 4.15 1.03 -12.52
C ILE A 193 5.57 0.99 -11.93
N LYS A 194 6.12 2.13 -11.50
CA LYS A 194 7.40 2.19 -10.77
C LYS A 194 7.32 1.47 -9.43
N GLY A 195 6.19 1.61 -8.73
CA GLY A 195 5.92 0.87 -7.51
C GLY A 195 5.81 -0.63 -7.71
N LEU A 196 5.23 -1.10 -8.81
CA LEU A 196 5.21 -2.52 -9.18
C LEU A 196 6.62 -3.06 -9.45
N ILE A 197 7.45 -2.27 -10.13
CA ILE A 197 8.87 -2.61 -10.34
C ILE A 197 9.59 -2.72 -8.99
N GLU A 198 9.35 -1.79 -8.07
CA GLU A 198 9.89 -1.86 -6.71
C GLU A 198 9.44 -3.14 -5.98
N TRP A 199 8.15 -3.49 -6.06
CA TRP A 199 7.64 -4.74 -5.51
C TRP A 199 8.31 -5.99 -6.10
N SER A 200 8.56 -5.97 -7.41
CA SER A 200 9.29 -7.04 -8.10
C SER A 200 10.71 -7.17 -7.57
N MET A 201 11.41 -6.05 -7.38
CA MET A 201 12.78 -6.03 -6.86
C MET A 201 12.86 -6.50 -5.40
N ILE A 202 12.01 -5.97 -4.51
CA ILE A 202 12.05 -6.32 -3.08
C ILE A 202 11.62 -7.75 -2.79
N SER A 203 10.66 -8.28 -3.56
CA SER A 203 10.17 -9.66 -3.41
C SER A 203 10.97 -10.67 -4.23
N LYS A 204 11.92 -10.21 -5.05
CA LYS A 204 12.70 -11.04 -5.99
C LYS A 204 11.80 -11.92 -6.85
N THR A 205 10.67 -11.36 -7.30
CA THR A 205 9.63 -12.06 -8.06
C THR A 205 9.48 -11.41 -9.43
N PRO A 206 9.37 -12.19 -10.52
CA PRO A 206 9.15 -11.67 -11.86
C PRO A 206 7.94 -10.75 -11.94
N LEU A 207 8.01 -9.69 -12.75
CA LEU A 207 6.98 -8.66 -12.82
C LEU A 207 5.60 -9.22 -13.21
N HIS A 208 5.52 -10.20 -14.12
CA HIS A 208 4.24 -10.79 -14.52
C HIS A 208 3.50 -11.48 -13.35
N GLU A 209 4.23 -11.98 -12.34
CA GLU A 209 3.64 -12.55 -11.12
C GLU A 209 3.22 -11.47 -10.11
N ILE A 210 3.82 -10.27 -10.19
CA ILE A 210 3.59 -9.13 -9.28
C ILE A 210 2.53 -8.15 -9.79
N ALA A 211 2.41 -8.00 -11.10
CA ALA A 211 1.58 -6.96 -11.73
C ALA A 211 0.13 -6.92 -11.24
N TYR A 212 -0.44 -8.06 -10.93
CA TYR A 212 -1.82 -8.21 -10.41
C TYR A 212 -1.87 -8.87 -9.02
N ALA A 213 -0.73 -8.92 -8.34
CA ALA A 213 -0.66 -9.51 -7.01
C ALA A 213 -1.36 -8.63 -5.97
N THR A 214 -1.85 -9.27 -4.91
CA THR A 214 -2.30 -8.55 -3.72
C THR A 214 -1.11 -8.02 -2.94
N ILE A 215 -1.32 -6.98 -2.15
CA ILE A 215 -0.31 -6.46 -1.22
C ILE A 215 0.19 -7.57 -0.29
N GLY A 216 -0.72 -8.42 0.18
CA GLY A 216 -0.40 -9.56 1.03
C GLY A 216 0.50 -10.60 0.39
N LYS A 217 0.42 -10.81 -0.93
CA LYS A 217 1.35 -11.71 -1.63
C LYS A 217 2.78 -11.15 -1.60
N VAL A 218 2.95 -9.84 -1.79
CA VAL A 218 4.26 -9.19 -1.72
C VAL A 218 4.84 -9.28 -0.32
N LEU A 219 4.03 -8.95 0.70
CA LEU A 219 4.43 -9.07 2.11
C LEU A 219 4.84 -10.51 2.45
N THR A 220 3.98 -11.47 2.19
CA THR A 220 4.22 -12.89 2.53
C THR A 220 5.43 -13.45 1.79
N THR A 221 5.69 -13.02 0.55
CA THR A 221 6.89 -13.43 -0.20
C THR A 221 8.16 -12.91 0.46
N ASN A 222 8.18 -11.67 0.96
CA ASN A 222 9.32 -11.14 1.71
C ASN A 222 9.57 -11.92 3.02
N GLU A 223 8.52 -12.24 3.76
CA GLU A 223 8.60 -13.08 4.96
C GLU A 223 9.08 -14.50 4.63
N ALA A 224 8.61 -15.07 3.53
CA ALA A 224 8.99 -16.39 3.05
C ALA A 224 10.49 -16.48 2.68
N TRP A 225 11.08 -15.44 2.10
CA TRP A 225 12.52 -15.41 1.86
C TRP A 225 13.34 -15.50 3.15
N VAL A 226 12.88 -14.85 4.22
CA VAL A 226 13.51 -14.97 5.54
C VAL A 226 13.41 -16.40 6.08
N ALA A 227 12.23 -17.00 5.96
CA ALA A 227 12.00 -18.39 6.39
C ALA A 227 12.88 -19.38 5.62
N LEU A 228 12.95 -19.28 4.30
CA LEU A 228 13.81 -20.12 3.46
C LEU A 228 15.29 -20.02 3.85
N LYS A 229 15.80 -18.82 4.04
CA LYS A 229 17.18 -18.57 4.47
C LYS A 229 17.51 -19.27 5.79
N ARG A 230 16.55 -19.35 6.69
CA ARG A 230 16.70 -19.98 8.01
C ARG A 230 16.34 -21.46 8.02
N LYS A 231 15.98 -22.04 6.89
CA LYS A 231 15.44 -23.39 6.77
C LYS A 231 14.24 -23.64 7.68
N VAL A 232 13.34 -22.67 7.73
CA VAL A 232 12.03 -22.77 8.37
C VAL A 232 10.98 -23.09 7.32
N ILE A 233 10.23 -24.17 7.53
CA ILE A 233 9.15 -24.58 6.61
C ILE A 233 8.08 -23.50 6.60
N ILE A 234 7.73 -23.03 5.40
CA ILE A 234 6.70 -22.04 5.21
C ILE A 234 5.33 -22.70 5.35
N PRO A 235 4.49 -22.26 6.30
CA PRO A 235 3.19 -22.89 6.53
C PRO A 235 2.28 -22.81 5.31
N LYS A 236 1.48 -23.85 5.10
CA LYS A 236 0.39 -23.78 4.11
C LYS A 236 -0.70 -22.83 4.58
N VAL A 237 -1.44 -22.28 3.63
CA VAL A 237 -2.66 -21.51 3.94
C VAL A 237 -3.72 -22.49 4.44
N VAL A 238 -3.92 -22.47 5.75
CA VAL A 238 -5.01 -23.19 6.41
C VAL A 238 -5.77 -22.17 7.25
N PRO A 239 -7.09 -22.03 7.08
CA PRO A 239 -7.85 -21.11 7.93
C PRO A 239 -7.67 -21.49 9.40
N ARG A 240 -7.07 -20.56 10.18
CA ARG A 240 -6.87 -20.79 11.60
C ARG A 240 -8.18 -20.59 12.35
N VAL A 241 -8.38 -21.42 13.37
CA VAL A 241 -9.45 -21.27 14.34
C VAL A 241 -8.82 -20.79 15.65
N GLU A 242 -9.33 -19.70 16.20
CA GLU A 242 -8.88 -19.17 17.48
C GLU A 242 -9.32 -20.10 18.61
N LYS A 243 -8.55 -20.14 19.68
CA LYS A 243 -8.95 -20.81 20.91
C LYS A 243 -10.16 -20.11 21.52
N LEU A 244 -11.08 -20.88 22.10
CA LEU A 244 -12.18 -20.32 22.86
C LEU A 244 -11.63 -19.49 24.04
N ARG A 245 -12.10 -18.27 24.16
CA ARG A 245 -11.75 -17.33 25.22
C ARG A 245 -13.03 -16.78 25.87
N ARG A 246 -12.92 -16.35 27.12
CA ARG A 246 -14.03 -15.64 27.77
C ARG A 246 -14.23 -14.28 27.11
N LEU A 247 -15.46 -13.76 27.18
CA LEU A 247 -15.77 -12.45 26.61
C LEU A 247 -14.92 -11.35 27.26
N GLU A 248 -14.71 -11.44 28.59
CA GLU A 248 -13.89 -10.48 29.33
C GLU A 248 -12.45 -10.47 28.82
N ASP A 249 -11.86 -11.64 28.54
CA ASP A 249 -10.50 -11.76 28.00
C ASP A 249 -10.39 -11.12 26.60
N ILE A 250 -11.39 -11.34 25.75
CA ILE A 250 -11.45 -10.75 24.40
C ILE A 250 -11.58 -9.22 24.49
N MET A 251 -12.44 -8.71 25.38
CA MET A 251 -12.64 -7.27 25.57
C MET A 251 -11.39 -6.55 26.09
N VAL A 252 -10.51 -7.24 26.81
CA VAL A 252 -9.22 -6.70 27.28
C VAL A 252 -8.17 -6.79 26.18
N ALA A 253 -8.15 -7.89 25.43
CA ALA A 253 -7.12 -8.16 24.43
C ALA A 253 -7.30 -7.35 23.12
N ASP A 254 -8.54 -7.24 22.64
CA ASP A 254 -8.86 -6.57 21.36
C ASP A 254 -9.52 -5.21 21.59
N LYS A 255 -8.72 -4.23 22.00
CA LYS A 255 -9.16 -2.83 22.17
C LYS A 255 -8.88 -1.95 20.92
N GLY A 256 -8.22 -2.48 19.91
CA GLY A 256 -7.80 -1.71 18.73
C GLY A 256 -6.84 -0.56 19.05
N GLY A 257 -6.78 0.43 18.20
CA GLY A 257 -5.99 1.65 18.38
C GLY A 257 -6.64 2.63 19.38
N LEU A 258 -5.80 3.43 20.03
CA LEU A 258 -6.29 4.50 20.91
C LEU A 258 -6.81 5.67 20.06
N VAL A 259 -8.01 6.16 20.39
CA VAL A 259 -8.62 7.35 19.78
C VAL A 259 -8.98 8.34 20.88
N LEU A 260 -8.42 9.54 20.79
CA LEU A 260 -8.82 10.70 21.57
C LEU A 260 -9.58 11.65 20.64
N PHE A 261 -10.88 11.81 20.88
CA PHE A 261 -11.71 12.67 20.03
C PHE A 261 -11.21 14.11 20.04
N PRO A 262 -11.20 14.79 18.89
CA PRO A 262 -10.74 16.17 18.81
C PRO A 262 -11.72 17.12 19.51
N GLN A 263 -11.18 18.23 20.01
CA GLN A 263 -12.02 19.33 20.50
C GLN A 263 -12.62 20.07 19.28
N PRO A 264 -13.91 20.47 19.32
CA PRO A 264 -14.52 21.25 18.26
C PRO A 264 -13.89 22.64 18.18
N GLY A 265 -13.87 23.20 16.96
CA GLY A 265 -13.39 24.56 16.71
C GLY A 265 -12.18 24.64 15.81
N CYS A 266 -11.73 25.87 15.61
CA CYS A 266 -10.52 26.20 14.87
C CYS A 266 -9.37 26.50 15.86
N PHE A 267 -8.20 25.98 15.55
CA PHE A 267 -7.00 26.12 16.38
C PHE A 267 -5.84 26.66 15.55
N ASP A 268 -5.23 27.73 16.03
CA ASP A 268 -4.05 28.34 15.42
C ASP A 268 -2.76 27.75 15.98
N ASP A 269 -1.71 27.71 15.15
CA ASP A 269 -0.35 27.30 15.52
C ASP A 269 -0.31 25.96 16.25
N VAL A 270 -0.76 24.92 15.57
CA VAL A 270 -0.75 23.56 16.08
C VAL A 270 0.24 22.69 15.30
N TYR A 271 0.63 21.58 15.92
CA TYR A 271 1.53 20.61 15.32
C TYR A 271 0.88 19.25 15.29
N GLN A 272 0.93 18.60 14.12
CA GLN A 272 0.66 17.19 14.00
C GLN A 272 1.97 16.43 14.18
N VAL A 273 1.97 15.49 15.09
CA VAL A 273 3.12 14.64 15.44
C VAL A 273 2.75 13.21 15.13
N ASP A 274 3.47 12.59 14.21
CA ASP A 274 3.17 11.26 13.69
C ASP A 274 4.33 10.30 13.95
N PHE A 275 4.03 9.12 14.48
CA PHE A 275 5.00 8.03 14.54
C PHE A 275 5.22 7.42 13.14
N SER A 276 6.45 7.43 12.67
CA SER A 276 6.81 6.86 11.38
C SER A 276 6.63 5.35 11.36
N SER A 277 5.73 4.84 10.49
CA SER A 277 5.46 3.39 10.36
C SER A 277 5.28 2.72 11.72
N MET A 278 4.40 3.24 12.57
CA MET A 278 4.30 2.85 13.98
C MET A 278 4.12 1.36 14.19
N TYR A 279 3.14 0.73 13.57
CA TYR A 279 2.88 -0.70 13.77
C TYR A 279 4.03 -1.58 13.29
N PRO A 280 4.56 -1.41 12.08
CA PRO A 280 5.77 -2.13 11.66
C PRO A 280 6.97 -1.89 12.60
N SER A 281 7.17 -0.67 13.06
CA SER A 281 8.27 -0.32 13.97
C SER A 281 8.12 -0.99 15.34
N LEU A 282 6.90 -1.13 15.85
CA LEU A 282 6.61 -1.86 17.09
C LEU A 282 6.83 -3.37 16.92
N ILE A 283 6.43 -3.93 15.78
CA ILE A 283 6.69 -5.34 15.43
C ILE A 283 8.20 -5.62 15.49
N VAL A 284 9.00 -4.75 14.90
CA VAL A 284 10.46 -4.87 14.92
C VAL A 284 11.04 -4.66 16.30
N LYS A 285 10.63 -3.59 16.99
CA LYS A 285 11.16 -3.22 18.32
C LYS A 285 10.93 -4.32 19.38
N TYR A 286 9.73 -4.89 19.43
CA TYR A 286 9.34 -5.88 20.41
C TYR A 286 9.44 -7.32 19.90
N ASN A 287 10.00 -7.53 18.71
CA ASN A 287 10.16 -8.86 18.12
C ASN A 287 8.85 -9.65 18.00
N ILE A 288 7.79 -9.00 17.56
CA ILE A 288 6.45 -9.59 17.46
C ILE A 288 6.32 -10.43 16.20
N SER A 289 6.17 -11.74 16.35
CA SER A 289 5.99 -12.71 15.27
C SER A 289 5.20 -13.90 15.77
N ALA A 290 4.64 -14.70 14.87
CA ALA A 290 3.83 -15.86 15.27
C ALA A 290 4.62 -16.87 16.15
N GLU A 291 5.91 -17.05 15.86
CA GLU A 291 6.79 -17.97 16.57
C GLU A 291 7.43 -17.40 17.83
N THR A 292 7.33 -16.10 18.08
CA THR A 292 7.93 -15.42 19.24
C THR A 292 6.93 -15.10 20.34
N VAL A 293 5.65 -14.86 19.99
CA VAL A 293 4.60 -14.54 20.96
C VAL A 293 4.15 -15.82 21.68
N ASP A 294 4.16 -15.78 23.00
CA ASP A 294 3.86 -16.89 23.92
C ASP A 294 4.81 -18.11 23.75
N ALA A 295 6.00 -17.91 23.21
CA ALA A 295 7.02 -18.95 23.07
C ALA A 295 7.95 -19.04 24.30
N CYS A 296 8.23 -17.93 24.94
CA CYS A 296 8.92 -17.83 26.23
C CYS A 296 8.61 -16.48 26.90
N ASP A 297 9.12 -16.24 28.08
CA ASP A 297 8.72 -15.13 28.97
C ASP A 297 9.78 -14.04 29.10
N ASP A 298 10.52 -13.71 28.02
CA ASP A 298 11.54 -12.65 28.06
C ASP A 298 10.92 -11.26 28.24
N ILE A 299 9.79 -10.99 27.58
CA ILE A 299 8.94 -9.82 27.85
C ILE A 299 7.58 -10.32 28.32
N LYS A 300 7.19 -9.95 29.54
CA LYS A 300 5.86 -10.26 30.10
C LYS A 300 4.96 -9.04 30.06
N THR A 301 3.73 -9.22 29.61
CA THR A 301 2.67 -8.21 29.68
C THR A 301 1.40 -8.79 30.31
N GLU A 302 0.39 -7.95 30.49
CA GLU A 302 -0.91 -8.42 31.00
C GLU A 302 -1.66 -9.33 30.00
N LEU A 303 -1.28 -9.28 28.70
CA LEU A 303 -1.95 -10.05 27.67
C LEU A 303 -1.18 -11.31 27.28
N HIS A 304 0.06 -11.13 26.85
CA HIS A 304 0.90 -12.18 26.29
C HIS A 304 2.36 -11.95 26.66
N SER A 305 3.19 -12.96 26.41
CA SER A 305 4.64 -12.86 26.51
C SER A 305 5.30 -12.85 25.13
N ILE A 306 6.54 -12.40 25.07
CA ILE A 306 7.36 -12.39 23.86
C ILE A 306 8.73 -12.97 24.15
N CYS A 307 9.18 -13.86 23.26
CA CYS A 307 10.51 -14.47 23.30
C CYS A 307 11.51 -13.66 22.47
N LEU A 308 12.70 -13.41 23.03
CA LEU A 308 13.78 -12.66 22.37
C LEU A 308 14.97 -13.53 21.97
N LYS A 309 14.90 -14.86 22.14
CA LYS A 309 16.00 -15.78 21.85
C LYS A 309 16.43 -15.75 20.39
N GLU A 310 15.49 -15.62 19.48
CA GLU A 310 15.73 -15.46 18.06
C GLU A 310 14.91 -14.29 17.51
N LYS A 311 15.46 -13.58 16.51
CA LYS A 311 14.69 -12.57 15.81
C LYS A 311 13.55 -13.23 15.02
N GLY A 312 12.34 -12.72 15.15
CA GLY A 312 11.17 -13.23 14.44
C GLY A 312 11.30 -13.05 12.92
N ILE A 313 10.61 -13.91 12.17
CA ILE A 313 10.58 -13.86 10.71
C ILE A 313 9.95 -12.55 10.22
N VAL A 314 8.80 -12.18 10.77
CA VAL A 314 8.11 -10.93 10.41
C VAL A 314 8.93 -9.70 10.79
N PRO A 315 9.47 -9.56 12.01
CA PRO A 315 10.38 -8.47 12.35
C PRO A 315 11.58 -8.32 11.41
N GLU A 316 12.26 -9.41 11.02
CA GLU A 316 13.41 -9.34 10.11
C GLU A 316 13.00 -8.81 8.74
N ALA A 317 11.91 -9.30 8.16
CA ALA A 317 11.40 -8.83 6.87
C ALA A 317 11.00 -7.35 6.92
N LEU A 318 10.31 -6.91 7.98
CA LEU A 318 9.83 -5.53 8.10
C LEU A 318 10.96 -4.53 8.41
N GLU A 319 11.98 -4.91 9.19
CA GLU A 319 13.10 -4.02 9.49
C GLU A 319 13.81 -3.55 8.22
N TRP A 320 14.07 -4.47 7.30
CA TRP A 320 14.66 -4.15 6.02
C TRP A 320 13.75 -3.26 5.17
N LEU A 321 12.44 -3.53 5.12
CA LEU A 321 11.46 -2.73 4.37
C LEU A 321 11.30 -1.32 4.94
N ILE A 322 11.30 -1.16 6.26
CA ILE A 322 11.25 0.15 6.94
C ILE A 322 12.47 0.99 6.55
N LYS A 323 13.66 0.39 6.61
CA LYS A 323 14.91 1.07 6.22
C LYS A 323 14.85 1.53 4.77
N ARG A 324 14.48 0.62 3.84
CA ARG A 324 14.39 0.92 2.42
C ARG A 324 13.37 2.01 2.11
N LYS A 325 12.18 1.98 2.73
CA LYS A 325 11.19 3.04 2.61
C LYS A 325 11.74 4.40 3.05
N SER A 326 12.46 4.43 4.17
CA SER A 326 13.06 5.65 4.70
C SER A 326 14.08 6.25 3.74
N GLU A 327 14.94 5.42 3.15
CA GLU A 327 15.93 5.83 2.15
C GLU A 327 15.25 6.35 0.87
N LEU A 328 14.19 5.68 0.39
CA LEU A 328 13.46 6.06 -0.81
C LEU A 328 12.63 7.33 -0.67
N LYS A 329 12.23 7.72 0.53
CA LYS A 329 11.34 8.88 0.77
C LYS A 329 11.87 10.18 0.15
N SER A 330 13.19 10.36 0.09
CA SER A 330 13.85 11.52 -0.52
C SER A 330 14.33 11.29 -1.96
N ILE A 331 14.25 10.06 -2.47
CA ILE A 331 14.81 9.66 -3.77
C ILE A 331 13.69 9.43 -4.79
N ASP A 332 12.68 8.65 -4.43
CA ASP A 332 11.58 8.24 -5.31
C ASP A 332 10.32 7.96 -4.49
N GLU A 333 9.40 8.92 -4.50
CA GLU A 333 8.17 8.86 -3.70
C GLU A 333 7.24 7.70 -4.13
N GLU A 334 7.15 7.40 -5.43
CA GLU A 334 6.31 6.31 -5.94
C GLU A 334 6.77 4.94 -5.43
N ARG A 335 8.08 4.73 -5.40
CA ARG A 335 8.69 3.51 -4.85
C ARG A 335 8.53 3.43 -3.32
N ALA A 336 8.71 4.56 -2.62
CA ALA A 336 8.48 4.65 -1.18
C ALA A 336 7.02 4.35 -0.82
N GLU A 337 6.06 4.87 -1.58
CA GLU A 337 4.62 4.61 -1.40
C GLU A 337 4.28 3.13 -1.63
N ALA A 338 4.91 2.48 -2.61
CA ALA A 338 4.73 1.05 -2.84
C ALA A 338 5.15 0.20 -1.62
N ILE A 339 6.26 0.54 -0.98
CA ILE A 339 6.71 -0.15 0.24
C ILE A 339 5.79 0.18 1.42
N LYS A 340 5.32 1.42 1.52
CA LYS A 340 4.35 1.83 2.55
C LYS A 340 3.10 0.96 2.53
N TRP A 341 2.56 0.62 1.35
CA TRP A 341 1.41 -0.29 1.24
C TRP A 341 1.69 -1.67 1.84
N VAL A 342 2.88 -2.22 1.61
CA VAL A 342 3.29 -3.51 2.19
C VAL A 342 3.40 -3.41 3.72
N LEU A 343 4.03 -2.35 4.22
CA LEU A 343 4.18 -2.10 5.66
C LEU A 343 2.83 -1.92 6.37
N VAL A 344 1.91 -1.16 5.77
CA VAL A 344 0.56 -0.97 6.32
C VAL A 344 -0.21 -2.30 6.41
N ALA A 345 -0.05 -3.18 5.42
CA ALA A 345 -0.69 -4.49 5.42
C ALA A 345 -0.12 -5.44 6.48
N SER A 346 1.11 -5.25 6.95
CA SER A 346 1.82 -6.19 7.84
C SER A 346 1.08 -6.46 9.15
N PHE A 347 0.50 -5.44 9.75
CA PHE A 347 -0.29 -5.55 10.96
C PHE A 347 -1.55 -6.39 10.75
N GLY A 348 -2.36 -6.07 9.74
CA GLY A 348 -3.59 -6.81 9.43
C GLY A 348 -3.34 -8.28 9.12
N TYR A 349 -2.24 -8.59 8.45
CA TYR A 349 -1.85 -9.97 8.14
C TYR A 349 -1.42 -10.80 9.35
N LEU A 350 -1.01 -10.19 10.46
CA LEU A 350 -0.81 -10.93 11.71
C LEU A 350 -2.12 -11.50 12.26
N GLY A 351 -3.22 -10.77 12.12
CA GLY A 351 -4.55 -11.19 12.56
C GLY A 351 -5.38 -11.93 11.51
N TYR A 352 -4.96 -11.92 10.24
CA TYR A 352 -5.72 -12.56 9.17
C TYR A 352 -5.63 -14.08 9.23
N ARG A 353 -6.80 -14.73 9.32
CA ARG A 353 -6.89 -16.21 9.51
C ARG A 353 -6.18 -17.04 8.44
N ASN A 354 -6.10 -16.54 7.22
CA ASN A 354 -5.45 -17.22 6.10
C ASN A 354 -4.00 -16.76 5.87
N SER A 355 -3.43 -15.95 6.75
CA SER A 355 -2.02 -15.56 6.67
C SER A 355 -1.09 -16.72 7.05
N ARG A 356 -0.01 -16.90 6.30
CA ARG A 356 0.97 -17.97 6.57
C ARG A 356 1.79 -17.72 7.84
N PHE A 357 2.07 -16.46 8.17
CA PHE A 357 2.89 -16.04 9.31
C PHE A 357 2.09 -15.24 10.34
N GLY A 358 0.79 -15.43 10.40
CA GLY A 358 -0.06 -14.71 11.34
C GLY A 358 -0.35 -15.51 12.61
N LYS A 359 -0.72 -14.77 13.67
CA LYS A 359 -1.21 -15.28 14.94
C LYS A 359 -2.00 -14.17 15.63
N ILE A 360 -3.21 -14.44 16.11
CA ILE A 360 -4.07 -13.39 16.68
C ILE A 360 -3.43 -12.75 17.92
N GLU A 361 -2.75 -13.53 18.74
CA GLU A 361 -2.04 -13.03 19.91
C GLU A 361 -0.92 -12.05 19.53
N ALA A 362 -0.24 -12.27 18.40
CA ALA A 362 0.74 -11.33 17.86
C ALA A 362 0.07 -10.02 17.39
N TYR A 363 -1.06 -10.11 16.71
CA TYR A 363 -1.89 -8.95 16.33
C TYR A 363 -2.29 -8.12 17.55
N GLU A 364 -2.77 -8.76 18.62
CA GLU A 364 -3.18 -8.12 19.86
C GLU A 364 -2.01 -7.38 20.53
N MET A 365 -0.81 -7.93 20.49
CA MET A 365 0.40 -7.30 21.05
C MET A 365 0.79 -6.03 20.33
N VAL A 366 0.58 -5.93 19.02
CA VAL A 366 0.88 -4.70 18.25
C VAL A 366 -0.01 -3.55 18.72
N THR A 367 -1.31 -3.76 18.82
CA THR A 367 -2.24 -2.72 19.29
C THR A 367 -2.04 -2.38 20.75
N TYR A 368 -1.68 -3.36 21.57
CA TYR A 368 -1.32 -3.14 22.97
C TYR A 368 -0.15 -2.16 23.11
N PHE A 369 0.96 -2.42 22.42
CA PHE A 369 2.12 -1.54 22.47
C PHE A 369 1.87 -0.20 21.78
N ALA A 370 1.03 -0.15 20.74
CA ALA A 370 0.64 1.09 20.09
C ALA A 370 -0.12 2.01 21.04
N ARG A 371 -1.13 1.48 21.78
CA ARG A 371 -1.85 2.25 22.81
C ARG A 371 -0.92 2.74 23.90
N LYS A 372 0.00 1.88 24.36
CA LYS A 372 0.98 2.22 25.41
C LYS A 372 1.92 3.33 24.95
N THR A 373 2.38 3.26 23.69
CA THR A 373 3.27 4.26 23.09
C THR A 373 2.58 5.61 22.95
N LEU A 374 1.34 5.63 22.45
CA LEU A 374 0.59 6.88 22.29
C LEU A 374 0.27 7.53 23.64
N ARG A 375 -0.11 6.75 24.65
CA ARG A 375 -0.28 7.26 26.03
C ARG A 375 1.01 7.85 26.57
N LYS A 376 2.15 7.19 26.34
CA LYS A 376 3.45 7.71 26.75
C LYS A 376 3.75 9.07 26.12
N ALA A 377 3.47 9.22 24.85
CA ALA A 377 3.62 10.51 24.17
C ALA A 377 2.69 11.59 24.75
N MET A 378 1.46 11.24 25.12
CA MET A 378 0.53 12.16 25.79
C MET A 378 1.03 12.57 27.18
N GLU A 379 1.57 11.65 27.99
CA GLU A 379 2.18 11.93 29.28
C GLU A 379 3.38 12.88 29.14
N ILE A 380 4.22 12.70 28.10
CA ILE A 380 5.34 13.59 27.81
C ILE A 380 4.84 14.98 27.44
N ALA A 381 3.79 15.08 26.60
CA ALA A 381 3.18 16.34 26.22
C ALA A 381 2.66 17.12 27.45
N ASP A 382 1.95 16.43 28.33
CA ASP A 382 1.43 17.01 29.58
C ASP A 382 2.55 17.51 30.49
N ARG A 383 3.58 16.69 30.71
CA ARG A 383 4.77 17.04 31.50
C ARG A 383 5.51 18.27 30.95
N MET A 384 5.52 18.46 29.63
CA MET A 384 6.16 19.58 28.96
C MET A 384 5.24 20.80 28.79
N GLY A 385 4.00 20.74 29.27
CA GLY A 385 3.04 21.82 29.18
C GLY A 385 2.42 22.04 27.80
N LEU A 386 2.47 21.01 26.93
CA LEU A 386 1.76 21.04 25.65
C LEU A 386 0.31 20.56 25.81
N LYS A 387 -0.61 21.23 25.13
CA LYS A 387 -2.01 20.81 25.11
C LYS A 387 -2.25 19.80 23.98
N VAL A 388 -2.69 18.61 24.31
CA VAL A 388 -3.14 17.61 23.34
C VAL A 388 -4.56 17.93 22.91
N LEU A 389 -4.76 18.19 21.62
CA LEU A 389 -6.07 18.52 21.04
C LEU A 389 -6.77 17.31 20.45
N HIS A 390 -6.01 16.36 19.92
CA HIS A 390 -6.49 15.16 19.27
C HIS A 390 -5.42 14.09 19.26
N GLY A 391 -5.84 12.84 19.26
CA GLY A 391 -4.95 11.68 19.10
C GLY A 391 -5.67 10.54 18.43
N ILE A 392 -5.00 9.91 17.48
CA ILE A 392 -5.54 8.73 16.79
C ILE A 392 -4.41 7.80 16.38
N ILE A 393 -4.45 6.58 16.93
CA ILE A 393 -3.57 5.45 16.57
C ILE A 393 -2.09 5.78 16.70
N ASP A 394 -1.52 6.52 15.75
CA ASP A 394 -0.10 6.83 15.58
C ASP A 394 0.17 8.34 15.49
N SER A 395 -0.83 9.16 15.75
CA SER A 395 -0.76 10.63 15.57
C SER A 395 -1.34 11.38 16.76
N LEU A 396 -0.68 12.49 17.12
CA LEU A 396 -1.17 13.49 18.06
C LEU A 396 -1.22 14.86 17.39
N VAL A 397 -2.24 15.66 17.72
CA VAL A 397 -2.26 17.08 17.42
C VAL A 397 -2.07 17.84 18.72
N VAL A 398 -0.99 18.61 18.80
CA VAL A 398 -0.58 19.30 20.02
C VAL A 398 -0.43 20.80 19.76
N LYS A 399 -0.70 21.59 20.81
CA LYS A 399 -0.50 23.03 20.83
C LYS A 399 0.43 23.41 21.98
N GLY A 400 1.42 24.25 21.71
CA GLY A 400 2.35 24.74 22.71
C GLY A 400 3.70 25.12 22.11
N ASN A 401 4.63 25.51 22.97
CA ASN A 401 5.99 25.89 22.61
C ASN A 401 6.93 24.67 22.71
N SER A 402 8.06 24.72 22.01
CA SER A 402 9.12 23.71 22.10
C SER A 402 8.71 22.32 21.58
N VAL A 403 7.96 22.26 20.49
CA VAL A 403 7.52 20.98 19.87
C VAL A 403 8.71 20.12 19.42
N GLU A 404 9.81 20.74 18.95
CA GLU A 404 11.02 20.02 18.58
C GLU A 404 11.62 19.26 19.77
N LYS A 405 11.68 19.89 20.95
CA LYS A 405 12.13 19.22 22.20
C LYS A 405 11.16 18.11 22.62
N PHE A 406 9.87 18.32 22.41
CA PHE A 406 8.85 17.30 22.66
C PHE A 406 9.07 16.07 21.77
N VAL A 407 9.29 16.29 20.46
CA VAL A 407 9.58 15.20 19.51
C VAL A 407 10.85 14.44 19.93
N GLU A 408 11.93 15.14 20.25
CA GLU A 408 13.18 14.52 20.72
C GLU A 408 12.96 13.66 21.98
N GLU A 409 12.18 14.14 22.95
CA GLU A 409 11.90 13.41 24.19
C GLU A 409 11.01 12.18 23.92
N VAL A 410 10.03 12.30 23.03
CA VAL A 410 9.19 11.16 22.61
C VAL A 410 10.05 10.11 21.90
N GLU A 411 10.91 10.49 20.97
CA GLU A 411 11.83 9.56 20.29
C GLU A 411 12.76 8.86 21.29
N LYS A 412 13.31 9.60 22.23
CA LYS A 412 14.20 9.08 23.26
C LYS A 412 13.50 8.05 24.17
N GLU A 413 12.31 8.38 24.68
CA GLU A 413 11.59 7.52 25.62
C GLU A 413 10.88 6.34 24.94
N THR A 414 10.46 6.48 23.68
CA THR A 414 9.78 5.41 22.94
C THR A 414 10.70 4.58 22.05
N GLY A 415 11.85 5.12 21.65
CA GLY A 415 12.76 4.50 20.68
C GLY A 415 12.20 4.45 19.27
N LEU A 416 11.12 5.17 18.97
CA LEU A 416 10.46 5.24 17.67
C LEU A 416 10.72 6.60 17.02
N LYS A 417 10.86 6.61 15.68
CA LYS A 417 10.97 7.85 14.92
C LYS A 417 9.65 8.60 14.87
N VAL A 418 9.71 9.90 15.01
CA VAL A 418 8.55 10.79 15.03
C VAL A 418 8.78 11.93 14.04
N ASP A 419 7.84 12.09 13.12
CA ASP A 419 7.77 13.24 12.22
C ASP A 419 6.81 14.27 12.81
N HIS A 420 7.04 15.56 12.55
CA HIS A 420 6.10 16.61 12.93
C HIS A 420 5.91 17.61 11.79
N LYS A 421 4.71 18.20 11.74
CA LYS A 421 4.30 19.17 10.72
C LYS A 421 3.53 20.30 11.39
N LYS A 422 3.88 21.54 11.07
CA LYS A 422 3.17 22.70 11.57
C LYS A 422 1.94 22.98 10.72
N PHE A 423 0.81 23.24 11.40
CA PHE A 423 -0.38 23.80 10.80
C PHE A 423 -0.53 25.25 11.28
N ASN A 424 -0.70 26.19 10.36
CA ASN A 424 -1.02 27.58 10.70
C ASN A 424 -2.38 27.64 11.40
N TRP A 425 -3.31 26.82 10.95
CA TRP A 425 -4.59 26.57 11.58
C TRP A 425 -5.13 25.19 11.19
N ILE A 426 -5.98 24.61 12.05
CA ILE A 426 -6.69 23.36 11.80
C ILE A 426 -8.13 23.45 12.33
N ILE A 427 -9.08 22.89 11.59
CA ILE A 427 -10.48 22.79 11.99
C ILE A 427 -10.90 21.32 11.90
N PHE A 428 -11.42 20.78 12.99
CA PHE A 428 -12.01 19.44 12.99
C PHE A 428 -13.46 19.52 12.57
N THR A 429 -13.84 18.74 11.53
CA THR A 429 -15.21 18.74 11.00
C THR A 429 -16.19 18.07 11.96
N LEU A 430 -17.42 18.56 11.97
CA LEU A 430 -18.48 18.05 12.84
C LEU A 430 -19.36 17.02 12.11
N THR A 431 -19.89 16.07 12.88
CA THR A 431 -20.97 15.19 12.46
C THR A 431 -22.28 15.96 12.37
N ARG A 432 -23.33 15.31 11.89
CA ARG A 432 -24.71 15.87 11.93
C ARG A 432 -25.20 16.13 13.36
N GLU A 433 -24.63 15.41 14.33
CA GLU A 433 -24.93 15.52 15.76
C GLU A 433 -24.01 16.51 16.49
N ASN A 434 -23.27 17.33 15.74
CA ASN A 434 -22.29 18.31 16.23
C ASN A 434 -21.14 17.72 17.07
N THR A 435 -20.81 16.46 16.87
CA THR A 435 -19.62 15.83 17.46
C THR A 435 -18.45 15.86 16.46
N PRO A 436 -17.21 16.15 16.90
CA PRO A 436 -16.07 16.16 15.99
C PRO A 436 -15.75 14.76 15.44
N TYR A 437 -15.43 14.68 14.15
CA TYR A 437 -14.90 13.46 13.56
C TYR A 437 -13.42 13.28 13.89
N PRO A 438 -12.98 12.11 14.36
CA PRO A 438 -11.57 11.86 14.64
C PRO A 438 -10.71 11.78 13.38
N THR A 439 -11.31 11.56 12.21
CA THR A 439 -10.58 11.32 10.94
C THR A 439 -10.82 12.38 9.88
N ARG A 440 -11.57 13.45 10.18
CA ARG A 440 -11.94 14.49 9.21
C ARG A 440 -11.57 15.87 9.71
N TYR A 441 -10.71 16.55 8.95
CA TYR A 441 -10.30 17.91 9.27
C TYR A 441 -9.92 18.69 8.02
N ILE A 442 -9.90 20.02 8.15
CA ILE A 442 -9.32 20.94 7.19
C ILE A 442 -8.21 21.70 7.92
N GLY A 443 -7.03 21.79 7.33
CA GLY A 443 -5.91 22.51 7.93
C GLY A 443 -4.99 23.12 6.89
N ASN A 444 -4.37 24.23 7.24
CA ASN A 444 -3.35 24.89 6.43
C ASN A 444 -1.97 24.49 6.95
N ARG A 445 -1.25 23.74 6.14
CA ARG A 445 0.12 23.32 6.39
C ARG A 445 1.07 24.13 5.52
N GLU A 446 1.64 25.20 6.09
CA GLU A 446 2.64 26.06 5.43
C GLU A 446 2.17 26.61 4.06
N GLY A 447 0.89 26.96 3.95
CA GLY A 447 0.28 27.52 2.73
C GLY A 447 -0.41 26.47 1.84
N GLU A 448 -0.27 25.20 2.13
CA GLU A 448 -1.04 24.11 1.49
C GLU A 448 -2.23 23.72 2.37
N VAL A 449 -3.44 23.74 1.81
CA VAL A 449 -4.64 23.30 2.53
C VAL A 449 -4.85 21.80 2.32
N ILE A 450 -4.87 21.09 3.43
CA ILE A 450 -5.19 19.66 3.49
C ILE A 450 -6.61 19.51 4.01
N ALA A 451 -7.45 18.79 3.25
CA ALA A 451 -8.81 18.48 3.64
C ALA A 451 -9.02 16.95 3.62
N LYS A 452 -9.13 16.36 4.80
CA LYS A 452 -9.43 14.92 4.91
C LYS A 452 -10.94 14.70 4.99
N GLY A 453 -11.46 13.81 4.11
CA GLY A 453 -12.85 13.37 4.12
C GLY A 453 -13.85 14.37 3.55
N LEU A 454 -13.41 15.48 2.94
CA LEU A 454 -14.26 16.50 2.33
C LEU A 454 -14.59 16.16 0.87
N ILE A 455 -13.56 15.89 0.05
CA ILE A 455 -13.71 15.53 -1.36
C ILE A 455 -13.83 14.01 -1.47
N ARG A 456 -14.86 13.54 -2.18
CA ARG A 456 -15.12 12.11 -2.38
C ARG A 456 -15.11 11.78 -3.87
N GLU A 457 -14.67 10.57 -4.20
CA GLU A 457 -14.62 10.07 -5.58
C GLU A 457 -15.98 10.14 -6.29
N ASN A 458 -17.07 9.81 -5.57
CA ASN A 458 -18.43 9.79 -6.09
C ASN A 458 -19.15 11.16 -6.10
N MET A 459 -18.41 12.26 -6.06
CA MET A 459 -18.95 13.61 -6.27
C MET A 459 -18.88 13.99 -7.75
N PRO A 460 -19.86 14.76 -8.28
CA PRO A 460 -19.76 15.35 -9.61
C PRO A 460 -18.53 16.26 -9.75
N ASN A 461 -17.92 16.29 -10.93
CA ASN A 461 -16.72 17.09 -11.16
C ASN A 461 -16.90 18.57 -10.83
N ILE A 462 -18.06 19.16 -11.18
CA ILE A 462 -18.36 20.56 -10.84
C ILE A 462 -18.35 20.82 -9.33
N VAL A 463 -18.78 19.84 -8.53
CA VAL A 463 -18.77 19.94 -7.06
C VAL A 463 -17.34 19.79 -6.53
N LYS A 464 -16.56 18.88 -7.11
CA LYS A 464 -15.13 18.74 -6.76
C LYS A 464 -14.38 20.03 -7.06
N SER A 465 -14.56 20.62 -8.25
CA SER A 465 -13.92 21.87 -8.64
C SER A 465 -14.30 23.02 -7.71
N PHE A 466 -15.58 23.12 -7.30
CA PHE A 466 -16.01 24.11 -6.31
C PHE A 466 -15.27 23.94 -4.97
N LEU A 467 -15.14 22.71 -4.48
CA LEU A 467 -14.43 22.42 -3.24
C LEU A 467 -12.93 22.71 -3.37
N GLU A 468 -12.30 22.32 -4.46
CA GLU A 468 -10.88 22.57 -4.73
C GLU A 468 -10.56 24.07 -4.79
N ASP A 469 -11.39 24.87 -5.47
CA ASP A 469 -11.25 26.30 -5.53
C ASP A 469 -11.53 26.95 -4.15
N SER A 470 -12.50 26.43 -3.39
CA SER A 470 -12.73 26.88 -2.01
C SER A 470 -11.51 26.60 -1.11
N LEU A 471 -10.85 25.46 -1.28
CA LEU A 471 -9.62 25.14 -0.55
C LEU A 471 -8.45 26.08 -0.95
N LYS A 472 -8.37 26.48 -2.23
CA LYS A 472 -7.40 27.50 -2.67
C LYS A 472 -7.63 28.86 -2.01
N VAL A 473 -8.88 29.28 -1.86
CA VAL A 473 -9.22 30.49 -1.09
C VAL A 473 -8.73 30.37 0.36
N LEU A 474 -9.02 29.23 1.00
CA LEU A 474 -8.57 28.97 2.37
C LEU A 474 -7.04 28.89 2.51
N SER A 475 -6.31 28.58 1.45
CA SER A 475 -4.83 28.50 1.49
C SER A 475 -4.16 29.84 1.79
N SER A 476 -4.82 30.94 1.46
CA SER A 476 -4.34 32.30 1.76
C SER A 476 -4.56 32.74 3.22
N ALA A 477 -5.46 32.06 3.94
CA ALA A 477 -5.75 32.35 5.34
C ALA A 477 -4.59 31.90 6.25
N ARG A 478 -4.09 32.79 7.08
CA ARG A 478 -2.94 32.54 7.99
C ARG A 478 -3.37 32.08 9.37
N ASN A 479 -4.60 32.35 9.76
CA ASN A 479 -5.15 32.03 11.07
C ASN A 479 -6.67 31.82 11.00
N CYS A 480 -7.26 31.42 12.11
CA CYS A 480 -8.71 31.14 12.21
C CYS A 480 -9.59 32.35 11.91
N ASP A 481 -9.15 33.59 12.25
CA ASP A 481 -9.93 34.78 11.95
C ASP A 481 -9.97 35.07 10.44
N GLU A 482 -8.86 34.86 9.73
CA GLU A 482 -8.81 34.96 8.26
C GLU A 482 -9.63 33.88 7.58
N VAL A 483 -9.66 32.66 8.14
CA VAL A 483 -10.55 31.59 7.66
C VAL A 483 -12.01 32.02 7.70
N LYS A 484 -12.46 32.63 8.79
CA LYS A 484 -13.84 33.15 8.90
C LYS A 484 -14.14 34.24 7.87
N LYS A 485 -13.18 35.14 7.59
CA LYS A 485 -13.31 36.18 6.57
C LYS A 485 -13.41 35.62 5.15
N SER A 486 -12.80 34.47 4.88
CA SER A 486 -12.86 33.78 3.58
C SER A 486 -14.28 33.31 3.21
N ALA A 487 -15.21 33.27 4.14
CA ALA A 487 -16.60 32.87 3.90
C ALA A 487 -17.30 33.69 2.80
N LYS A 488 -16.96 34.99 2.68
CA LYS A 488 -17.51 35.86 1.63
C LYS A 488 -17.05 35.41 0.24
N GLU A 489 -15.76 35.20 0.06
CA GLU A 489 -15.18 34.79 -1.23
C GLU A 489 -15.69 33.38 -1.64
N ILE A 490 -15.81 32.45 -0.69
CA ILE A 490 -16.39 31.13 -0.95
C ILE A 490 -17.86 31.24 -1.36
N ARG A 491 -18.62 32.21 -0.83
CA ARG A 491 -19.99 32.51 -1.29
C ARG A 491 -20.02 32.96 -2.74
N GLU A 492 -19.09 33.83 -3.14
CA GLU A 492 -18.97 34.28 -4.53
C GLU A 492 -18.61 33.12 -5.48
N LEU A 493 -17.76 32.21 -5.02
CA LEU A 493 -17.48 30.95 -5.75
C LEU A 493 -18.72 30.10 -5.91
N LEU A 494 -19.55 29.94 -4.87
CA LEU A 494 -20.82 29.21 -4.99
C LEU A 494 -21.70 29.80 -6.09
N ASP A 495 -21.85 31.13 -6.13
CA ASP A 495 -22.65 31.82 -7.14
C ASP A 495 -22.09 31.64 -8.54
N TYR A 496 -20.75 31.64 -8.68
CA TYR A 496 -20.09 31.30 -9.94
C TYR A 496 -20.39 29.87 -10.38
N TYR A 497 -20.21 28.87 -9.52
CA TYR A 497 -20.46 27.47 -9.85
C TYR A 497 -21.95 27.14 -10.08
N LYS A 498 -22.85 27.85 -9.40
CA LYS A 498 -24.29 27.77 -9.71
C LYS A 498 -24.62 28.29 -11.13
N ARG A 499 -23.96 29.35 -11.59
CA ARG A 499 -24.09 29.80 -12.99
C ARG A 499 -23.44 28.80 -13.95
N ARG A 500 -22.25 28.29 -13.63
CA ARG A 500 -21.57 27.25 -14.42
C ARG A 500 -22.40 25.98 -14.53
N SER A 501 -23.22 25.63 -13.56
CA SER A 501 -24.10 24.47 -13.64
C SER A 501 -25.17 24.58 -14.74
N LEU A 502 -25.47 25.79 -15.24
CA LEU A 502 -26.35 26.03 -16.39
C LEU A 502 -25.63 25.74 -17.71
N ASN A 503 -24.40 26.25 -17.88
CA ASN A 503 -23.68 26.32 -19.18
C ASN A 503 -22.28 25.70 -19.13
N GLY A 504 -22.01 24.80 -18.18
CA GLY A 504 -20.73 24.11 -18.08
C GLY A 504 -20.54 23.05 -19.16
N GLU A 505 -19.29 22.61 -19.30
CA GLU A 505 -18.93 21.52 -20.20
C GLU A 505 -19.53 20.18 -19.74
N PRO A 506 -19.80 19.24 -20.66
CA PRO A 506 -20.32 17.92 -20.29
C PRO A 506 -19.57 17.20 -19.18
N ILE A 507 -18.24 17.33 -19.14
CA ILE A 507 -17.39 16.72 -18.12
C ILE A 507 -17.66 17.25 -16.70
N ASP A 508 -18.16 18.47 -16.56
CA ASP A 508 -18.47 19.07 -15.24
C ASP A 508 -19.55 18.26 -14.49
N TYR A 509 -20.43 17.58 -15.22
CA TYR A 509 -21.56 16.82 -14.68
C TYR A 509 -21.29 15.35 -14.42
N VAL A 510 -20.10 14.87 -14.79
CA VAL A 510 -19.71 13.46 -14.62
C VAL A 510 -19.44 13.16 -13.15
N VAL A 511 -19.99 12.04 -12.71
CA VAL A 511 -19.74 11.44 -11.40
C VAL A 511 -19.30 9.98 -11.59
N TRP A 512 -18.23 9.59 -10.93
CA TRP A 512 -17.75 8.22 -10.96
C TRP A 512 -18.38 7.41 -9.83
N ILE A 513 -19.10 6.36 -10.16
CA ILE A 513 -19.73 5.46 -9.21
C ILE A 513 -19.18 4.05 -9.45
N LYS A 514 -18.38 3.56 -8.51
CA LYS A 514 -17.74 2.23 -8.61
C LYS A 514 -16.99 2.03 -9.94
N GLY A 515 -16.24 3.04 -10.37
CA GLY A 515 -15.44 2.99 -11.61
C GLY A 515 -16.24 3.15 -12.92
N VAL A 516 -17.53 3.51 -12.83
CA VAL A 516 -18.38 3.77 -14.00
C VAL A 516 -18.78 5.25 -14.01
N PRO A 517 -18.58 5.97 -15.15
CA PRO A 517 -18.96 7.37 -15.27
C PRO A 517 -20.46 7.52 -15.53
N TYR A 518 -21.13 8.36 -14.74
CA TYR A 518 -22.54 8.70 -14.87
C TYR A 518 -22.76 10.20 -14.96
N VAL A 519 -23.90 10.58 -15.52
CA VAL A 519 -24.43 11.94 -15.47
C VAL A 519 -25.85 11.88 -14.92
N ARG A 520 -26.21 12.83 -14.05
CA ARG A 520 -27.57 12.98 -13.55
C ARG A 520 -28.40 13.79 -14.58
N GLY A 521 -29.27 13.11 -15.30
CA GLY A 521 -30.29 13.73 -16.15
C GLY A 521 -31.62 13.89 -15.40
N VAL A 522 -32.57 14.59 -15.99
CA VAL A 522 -33.89 14.86 -15.38
C VAL A 522 -34.64 13.58 -14.98
N LYS A 523 -34.52 12.53 -15.79
CA LYS A 523 -35.20 11.24 -15.54
C LYS A 523 -34.38 10.28 -14.64
N GLY A 524 -33.17 10.66 -14.20
CA GLY A 524 -32.31 9.80 -13.39
C GLY A 524 -30.87 9.79 -13.90
N PHE A 525 -30.03 8.92 -13.28
CA PHE A 525 -28.67 8.71 -13.71
C PHE A 525 -28.60 7.87 -14.99
N TYR A 526 -27.74 8.26 -15.92
CA TYR A 526 -27.39 7.47 -17.09
C TYR A 526 -25.86 7.39 -17.25
N LYS A 527 -25.38 6.34 -17.92
CA LYS A 527 -23.96 6.15 -18.16
C LYS A 527 -23.44 7.19 -19.16
N ALA A 528 -22.35 7.87 -18.82
CA ALA A 528 -21.68 8.83 -19.73
C ALA A 528 -21.16 8.18 -21.01
N THR A 529 -20.86 6.89 -20.99
CA THR A 529 -20.46 6.09 -22.15
C THR A 529 -21.53 6.03 -23.25
N LEU A 530 -22.79 6.34 -22.93
CA LEU A 530 -23.88 6.41 -23.91
C LEU A 530 -24.01 7.79 -24.60
N GLY A 531 -23.03 8.67 -24.40
CA GLY A 531 -23.05 10.05 -24.87
C GLY A 531 -23.74 11.00 -23.89
N PHE A 532 -23.49 12.30 -24.07
CA PHE A 532 -24.14 13.33 -23.24
C PHE A 532 -25.58 13.55 -23.70
N ARG A 533 -26.55 13.36 -22.81
CA ARG A 533 -28.00 13.43 -23.07
C ARG A 533 -28.70 14.51 -22.25
N GLY A 534 -27.95 15.52 -21.79
CA GLY A 534 -28.46 16.56 -20.93
C GLY A 534 -28.29 16.28 -19.43
N LYS A 535 -28.62 17.24 -18.63
CA LYS A 535 -28.35 17.29 -17.18
C LYS A 535 -29.57 17.79 -16.40
N ASP A 536 -29.66 17.39 -15.13
CA ASP A 536 -30.60 17.95 -14.15
C ASP A 536 -29.92 19.13 -13.43
N VAL A 537 -30.11 20.34 -13.92
CA VAL A 537 -29.50 21.55 -13.36
C VAL A 537 -29.84 21.75 -11.90
N ASP A 538 -31.09 21.47 -11.51
CA ASP A 538 -31.54 21.67 -10.13
C ASP A 538 -30.89 20.68 -9.16
N TYR A 539 -30.61 19.47 -9.63
CA TYR A 539 -29.83 18.50 -8.86
C TYR A 539 -28.42 19.03 -8.55
N TYR A 540 -27.69 19.53 -9.55
CA TYR A 540 -26.32 20.02 -9.36
C TYR A 540 -26.29 21.30 -8.52
N LYS A 541 -27.24 22.21 -8.70
CA LYS A 541 -27.39 23.41 -7.86
C LYS A 541 -27.61 23.05 -6.39
N ARG A 542 -28.59 22.16 -6.10
CA ARG A 542 -28.84 21.70 -4.72
C ARG A 542 -27.64 20.97 -4.12
N TYR A 543 -26.88 20.24 -4.93
CA TYR A 543 -25.68 19.57 -4.46
C TYR A 543 -24.59 20.58 -4.07
N LEU A 544 -24.34 21.60 -4.90
CA LEU A 544 -23.42 22.70 -4.60
C LEU A 544 -23.83 23.46 -3.32
N GLU A 545 -25.10 23.77 -3.18
CA GLU A 545 -25.63 24.46 -1.97
C GLU A 545 -25.41 23.62 -0.71
N ARG A 546 -25.74 22.34 -0.75
CA ARG A 546 -25.53 21.44 0.39
C ARG A 546 -24.06 21.35 0.80
N VAL A 547 -23.16 21.19 -0.17
CA VAL A 547 -21.72 21.11 0.10
C VAL A 547 -21.18 22.44 0.64
N TYR A 548 -21.68 23.57 0.13
CA TYR A 548 -21.37 24.89 0.66
C TYR A 548 -21.84 25.04 2.12
N GLU A 549 -23.06 24.62 2.44
CA GLU A 549 -23.58 24.67 3.81
C GLU A 549 -22.75 23.81 4.76
N ASP A 550 -22.37 22.61 4.34
CA ASP A 550 -21.49 21.72 5.13
C ASP A 550 -20.12 22.38 5.36
N LEU A 551 -19.55 23.04 4.34
CA LEU A 551 -18.28 23.76 4.47
C LEU A 551 -18.41 24.99 5.40
N MET A 552 -19.50 25.72 5.30
CA MET A 552 -19.75 26.90 6.15
C MET A 552 -19.95 26.54 7.62
N LYS A 553 -20.56 25.40 7.93
CA LYS A 553 -20.65 24.90 9.32
C LYS A 553 -19.26 24.71 9.93
N VAL A 554 -18.32 24.22 9.13
CA VAL A 554 -16.92 24.01 9.57
C VAL A 554 -16.19 25.33 9.74
N ILE A 555 -16.28 26.23 8.77
CA ILE A 555 -15.55 27.52 8.75
C ILE A 555 -16.04 28.50 9.84
N LYS A 556 -17.32 28.44 10.19
CA LYS A 556 -17.90 29.31 11.21
C LYS A 556 -17.77 28.79 12.64
N CYS A 557 -17.30 27.55 12.82
CA CYS A 557 -16.92 27.06 14.13
C CYS A 557 -15.68 27.78 14.65
#